data_b6f84f75e193d19fc05c4ce3a4a44f3b
#
_entry.id   b6f84f75e193d19fc05c4ce3a4a44f3b
#
_cell.length_a   1.000
_cell.length_b   1.000
_cell.length_c   1.000
_cell.angle_alpha   90.00
_cell.angle_beta   90.00
_cell.angle_gamma   90.00
#
_symmetry.space_group_name_H-M   'P 1'
#
loop_
_entity.id
_entity.type
_entity.pdbx_description
1 polymer ?
#
loop_
_entity_poly.entity_id
_entity_poly.type
_entity_poly.pdbx_seq_one_letter_code
_entity_poly.pdbx_strand_id
1 'polypeptide(L)'
;MKKQRSADLLITARRQSGLTQAQMAKIAKTTQSAIAAYEAGRREPTVPVLQRMLEATGHNLLIAFEADENVYRIADLARDIRETPSKNSQRRLRLVFEFLRDINESQQLSLRFAVEPMATGDRRFDALLAAITEDSCVRGGVAPPSWVFANKRFLDEAWWVSNLKSARAQALVNTPASFRRRGVMIDRHDLVAV
;
A
#
# COMPACT_ATOMS: atom_id res chain seq x y z
N MET A 1 0.26 18.29 -6.38
CA MET A 1 -0.40 19.18 -5.38
C MET A 1 0.62 19.59 -4.31
N LYS A 2 0.74 20.89 -3.97
CA LYS A 2 1.61 21.31 -2.85
C LYS A 2 1.00 20.80 -1.54
N LYS A 3 1.78 20.07 -0.75
CA LYS A 3 1.39 19.57 0.58
C LYS A 3 1.17 20.82 1.48
N GLN A 4 -0.09 21.14 1.75
CA GLN A 4 -0.48 22.28 2.57
C GLN A 4 -0.29 21.90 4.05
N ARG A 5 0.48 22.71 4.80
CA ARG A 5 0.72 22.45 6.22
C ARG A 5 -0.44 23.03 7.06
N SER A 6 -0.75 22.40 8.19
CA SER A 6 -1.75 22.92 9.13
C SER A 6 -1.47 24.35 9.59
N ALA A 7 -0.20 24.72 9.76
CA ALA A 7 0.24 26.07 10.08
C ALA A 7 -0.21 27.09 9.02
N ASP A 8 -0.02 26.79 7.72
CA ASP A 8 -0.40 27.68 6.63
C ASP A 8 -1.92 27.88 6.56
N LEU A 9 -2.69 26.79 6.82
CA LEU A 9 -4.15 26.85 6.88
C LEU A 9 -4.61 27.75 8.01
N LEU A 10 -4.06 27.61 9.21
CA LEU A 10 -4.44 28.41 10.39
C LEU A 10 -4.11 29.88 10.19
N ILE A 11 -2.91 30.20 9.70
CA ILE A 11 -2.51 31.60 9.42
C ILE A 11 -3.45 32.21 8.40
N THR A 12 -3.75 31.51 7.32
CA THR A 12 -4.59 32.00 6.23
C THR A 12 -6.02 32.25 6.72
N ALA A 13 -6.63 31.28 7.39
CA ALA A 13 -8.00 31.38 7.90
C ALA A 13 -8.13 32.51 8.93
N ARG A 14 -7.19 32.62 9.87
CA ARG A 14 -7.20 33.71 10.87
C ARG A 14 -7.06 35.09 10.23
N ARG A 15 -6.16 35.24 9.25
CA ARG A 15 -5.98 36.53 8.55
C ARG A 15 -7.21 36.91 7.74
N GLN A 16 -7.83 35.97 7.05
CA GLN A 16 -9.04 36.22 6.27
C GLN A 16 -10.23 36.64 7.16
N SER A 17 -10.32 36.11 8.39
CA SER A 17 -11.34 36.52 9.36
C SER A 17 -11.00 37.78 10.15
N GLY A 18 -9.83 38.39 9.93
CA GLY A 18 -9.40 39.60 10.64
C GLY A 18 -9.09 39.39 12.13
N LEU A 19 -8.99 38.15 12.60
CA LEU A 19 -8.79 37.84 14.01
C LEU A 19 -7.31 37.93 14.40
N THR A 20 -7.05 38.42 15.61
CA THR A 20 -5.76 38.25 16.28
C THR A 20 -5.63 36.83 16.84
N GLN A 21 -4.42 36.38 17.13
CA GLN A 21 -4.18 35.08 17.80
C GLN A 21 -4.92 34.96 19.13
N ALA A 22 -5.00 36.05 19.90
CA ALA A 22 -5.71 36.09 21.20
C ALA A 22 -7.24 35.95 21.01
N GLN A 23 -7.82 36.64 20.02
CA GLN A 23 -9.23 36.54 19.72
C GLN A 23 -9.60 35.14 19.24
N MET A 24 -8.82 34.58 18.30
CA MET A 24 -8.99 33.21 17.81
C MET A 24 -8.88 32.19 18.97
N ALA A 25 -7.92 32.37 19.86
CA ALA A 25 -7.75 31.48 21.03
C ALA A 25 -8.96 31.48 21.95
N LYS A 26 -9.56 32.67 22.20
CA LYS A 26 -10.75 32.80 23.01
C LYS A 26 -11.96 32.07 22.40
N ILE A 27 -12.18 32.23 21.08
CA ILE A 27 -13.29 31.59 20.37
C ILE A 27 -13.08 30.08 20.30
N ALA A 28 -11.86 29.63 19.96
CA ALA A 28 -11.50 28.21 19.86
C ALA A 28 -11.31 27.50 21.21
N LYS A 29 -11.54 28.20 22.34
CA LYS A 29 -11.39 27.69 23.71
C LYS A 29 -9.98 27.06 23.92
N THR A 30 -8.95 27.82 23.59
CA THR A 30 -7.53 27.42 23.73
C THR A 30 -6.70 28.62 24.19
N THR A 31 -5.38 28.48 24.25
CA THR A 31 -4.47 29.56 24.66
C THR A 31 -3.82 30.24 23.45
N GLN A 32 -3.49 31.53 23.57
CA GLN A 32 -2.76 32.25 22.52
C GLN A 32 -1.41 31.59 22.23
N SER A 33 -0.72 31.09 23.25
CA SER A 33 0.57 30.38 23.12
C SER A 33 0.44 29.09 22.29
N ALA A 34 -0.69 28.38 22.42
CA ALA A 34 -0.96 27.20 21.60
C ALA A 34 -1.18 27.59 20.13
N ILE A 35 -1.97 28.63 19.84
CA ILE A 35 -2.15 29.16 18.48
C ILE A 35 -0.80 29.57 17.88
N ALA A 36 0.00 30.33 18.62
CA ALA A 36 1.33 30.76 18.17
C ALA A 36 2.28 29.58 17.90
N ALA A 37 2.21 28.52 18.70
CA ALA A 37 3.02 27.31 18.49
C ALA A 37 2.61 26.56 17.21
N TYR A 38 1.30 26.45 16.94
CA TYR A 38 0.77 25.81 15.72
C TYR A 38 1.07 26.63 14.47
N GLU A 39 0.87 27.94 14.49
CA GLU A 39 1.18 28.83 13.36
C GLU A 39 2.68 28.90 13.05
N ALA A 40 3.52 28.77 14.07
CA ALA A 40 4.97 28.71 13.91
C ALA A 40 5.49 27.31 13.48
N GLY A 41 4.59 26.30 13.34
CA GLY A 41 4.97 24.93 12.99
C GLY A 41 5.78 24.20 14.08
N ARG A 42 5.87 24.75 15.30
CA ARG A 42 6.57 24.11 16.45
C ARG A 42 5.77 22.96 17.03
N ARG A 43 4.47 22.93 16.78
CA ARG A 43 3.56 21.88 17.21
C ARG A 43 2.52 21.63 16.12
N GLU A 44 2.15 20.36 15.91
CA GLU A 44 1.11 19.99 14.96
C GLU A 44 -0.22 19.78 15.71
N PRO A 45 -1.34 20.44 15.30
CA PRO A 45 -2.63 20.19 15.89
C PRO A 45 -3.19 18.84 15.46
N THR A 46 -3.91 18.16 16.34
CA THR A 46 -4.72 17.01 15.91
C THR A 46 -5.88 17.47 15.04
N VAL A 47 -6.45 16.58 14.21
CA VAL A 47 -7.58 16.92 13.31
C VAL A 47 -8.75 17.59 14.05
N PRO A 48 -9.23 17.09 15.22
CA PRO A 48 -10.29 17.76 15.95
C PRO A 48 -9.90 19.16 16.45
N VAL A 49 -8.64 19.36 16.83
CA VAL A 49 -8.14 20.67 17.27
C VAL A 49 -8.06 21.64 16.10
N LEU A 50 -7.56 21.18 14.94
CA LEU A 50 -7.51 21.98 13.72
C LEU A 50 -8.91 22.39 13.26
N GLN A 51 -9.85 21.45 13.24
CA GLN A 51 -11.25 21.71 12.89
C GLN A 51 -11.84 22.80 13.78
N ARG A 52 -11.76 22.68 15.10
CA ARG A 52 -12.29 23.67 16.04
C ARG A 52 -11.66 25.07 15.85
N MET A 53 -10.37 25.12 15.51
CA MET A 53 -9.69 26.39 15.23
C MET A 53 -10.17 27.03 13.93
N LEU A 54 -10.40 26.25 12.90
CA LEU A 54 -10.94 26.74 11.63
C LEU A 54 -12.40 27.21 11.77
N GLU A 55 -13.22 26.47 12.50
CA GLU A 55 -14.60 26.86 12.84
C GLU A 55 -14.63 28.21 13.59
N ALA A 56 -13.67 28.45 14.48
CA ALA A 56 -13.54 29.74 15.19
C ALA A 56 -13.25 30.93 14.25
N THR A 57 -12.78 30.66 13.05
CA THR A 57 -12.53 31.67 12.00
C THR A 57 -13.62 31.70 10.92
N GLY A 58 -14.73 30.96 11.12
CA GLY A 58 -15.82 30.86 10.14
C GLY A 58 -15.50 29.94 8.94
N HIS A 59 -14.49 29.07 9.05
CA HIS A 59 -14.11 28.13 8.00
C HIS A 59 -14.44 26.69 8.42
N ASN A 60 -14.81 25.86 7.45
CA ASN A 60 -15.00 24.43 7.63
C ASN A 60 -13.77 23.66 7.17
N LEU A 61 -13.35 22.65 7.94
CA LEU A 61 -12.31 21.70 7.52
C LEU A 61 -12.94 20.60 6.67
N LEU A 62 -12.52 20.51 5.43
CA LEU A 62 -12.85 19.38 4.55
C LEU A 62 -11.60 18.48 4.44
N ILE A 63 -11.74 17.23 4.84
CA ILE A 63 -10.70 16.21 4.67
C ILE A 63 -11.20 15.24 3.61
N ALA A 64 -10.46 15.15 2.51
CA ALA A 64 -10.68 14.16 1.47
C ALA A 64 -9.48 13.23 1.39
N PHE A 65 -9.72 11.99 0.98
CA PHE A 65 -8.65 11.07 0.59
C PHE A 65 -8.96 10.56 -0.81
N GLU A 66 -7.91 10.46 -1.59
CA GLU A 66 -7.96 9.90 -2.93
C GLU A 66 -7.08 8.64 -2.98
N ALA A 67 -7.48 7.67 -3.79
CA ALA A 67 -6.59 6.56 -4.08
C ALA A 67 -5.36 7.09 -4.82
N ASP A 68 -4.17 6.69 -4.39
CA ASP A 68 -2.97 6.99 -5.16
C ASP A 68 -2.99 6.13 -6.43
N GLU A 69 -3.42 6.73 -7.55
CA GLU A 69 -3.55 6.06 -8.85
C GLU A 69 -2.17 5.66 -9.42
N ASN A 70 -1.09 6.27 -8.92
CA ASN A 70 0.26 5.93 -9.36
C ASN A 70 0.81 4.66 -8.69
N VAL A 71 0.13 4.13 -7.66
CA VAL A 71 0.55 2.90 -6.98
C VAL A 71 -0.10 1.69 -7.64
N TYR A 72 0.66 0.95 -8.44
CA TYR A 72 0.21 -0.33 -9.00
C TYR A 72 0.16 -1.40 -7.89
N ARG A 73 -1.03 -1.95 -7.63
CA ARG A 73 -1.34 -2.84 -6.51
C ARG A 73 -1.43 -4.29 -6.96
N ILE A 74 -1.35 -5.22 -6.02
CA ILE A 74 -1.57 -6.65 -6.29
C ILE A 74 -2.97 -6.91 -6.89
N ALA A 75 -3.96 -6.09 -6.56
CA ALA A 75 -5.29 -6.17 -7.13
C ALA A 75 -5.32 -5.77 -8.62
N ASP A 76 -4.50 -4.80 -9.02
CA ASP A 76 -4.35 -4.38 -10.41
C ASP A 76 -3.65 -5.47 -11.22
N LEU A 77 -2.57 -6.05 -10.68
CA LEU A 77 -1.89 -7.19 -11.29
C LEU A 77 -2.84 -8.38 -11.51
N ALA A 78 -3.68 -8.69 -10.52
CA ALA A 78 -4.65 -9.78 -10.64
C ALA A 78 -5.66 -9.53 -11.77
N ARG A 79 -6.12 -8.29 -11.94
CA ARG A 79 -6.98 -7.87 -13.06
C ARG A 79 -6.27 -8.08 -14.40
N ASP A 80 -5.04 -7.59 -14.54
CA ASP A 80 -4.27 -7.68 -15.78
C ASP A 80 -3.96 -9.14 -16.17
N ILE A 81 -3.67 -9.98 -15.17
CA ILE A 81 -3.51 -11.44 -15.37
C ILE A 81 -4.83 -12.05 -15.86
N ARG A 82 -5.97 -11.66 -15.28
CA ARG A 82 -7.29 -12.16 -15.67
C ARG A 82 -7.65 -11.77 -17.10
N GLU A 83 -7.34 -10.55 -17.51
CA GLU A 83 -7.56 -10.04 -18.87
C GLU A 83 -6.62 -10.67 -19.90
N THR A 84 -5.48 -11.20 -19.45
CA THR A 84 -4.54 -11.92 -20.31
C THR A 84 -5.07 -13.33 -20.62
N PRO A 85 -5.19 -13.74 -21.89
CA PRO A 85 -5.68 -15.06 -22.25
C PRO A 85 -4.95 -16.21 -21.53
N SER A 86 -5.69 -17.22 -21.05
CA SER A 86 -5.14 -18.33 -20.25
C SER A 86 -4.05 -19.14 -20.96
N LYS A 87 -4.12 -19.23 -22.29
CA LYS A 87 -3.10 -19.87 -23.13
C LYS A 87 -1.76 -19.13 -23.15
N ASN A 88 -1.72 -17.86 -22.69
CA ASN A 88 -0.50 -17.04 -22.68
C ASN A 88 0.09 -16.95 -21.29
N SER A 89 0.46 -18.10 -20.71
CA SER A 89 1.06 -18.19 -19.37
C SER A 89 2.38 -17.41 -19.26
N GLN A 90 3.16 -17.33 -20.34
CA GLN A 90 4.42 -16.55 -20.33
C GLN A 90 4.17 -15.06 -20.12
N ARG A 91 3.16 -14.49 -20.80
CA ARG A 91 2.80 -13.08 -20.60
C ARG A 91 2.30 -12.82 -19.16
N ARG A 92 1.49 -13.72 -18.62
CA ARG A 92 1.03 -13.64 -17.23
C ARG A 92 2.19 -13.65 -16.23
N LEU A 93 3.18 -14.53 -16.43
CA LEU A 93 4.40 -14.57 -15.61
C LEU A 93 5.23 -13.29 -15.77
N ARG A 94 5.33 -12.75 -16.99
CA ARG A 94 6.03 -11.48 -17.21
C ARG A 94 5.44 -10.35 -16.41
N LEU A 95 4.10 -10.20 -16.36
CA LEU A 95 3.43 -9.20 -15.52
C LEU A 95 3.79 -9.38 -14.03
N VAL A 96 3.85 -10.63 -13.57
CA VAL A 96 4.25 -10.93 -12.18
C VAL A 96 5.69 -10.49 -11.91
N PHE A 97 6.62 -10.78 -12.81
CA PHE A 97 8.02 -10.40 -12.62
C PHE A 97 8.23 -8.87 -12.73
N GLU A 98 7.53 -8.20 -13.63
CA GLU A 98 7.52 -6.73 -13.71
C GLU A 98 7.02 -6.10 -12.39
N PHE A 99 5.96 -6.66 -11.81
CA PHE A 99 5.45 -6.24 -10.50
C PHE A 99 6.47 -6.49 -9.37
N LEU A 100 7.13 -7.65 -9.35
CA LEU A 100 8.16 -7.97 -8.36
C LEU A 100 9.31 -6.97 -8.39
N ARG A 101 9.77 -6.58 -9.56
CA ARG A 101 10.80 -5.54 -9.70
C ARG A 101 10.35 -4.23 -9.11
N ASP A 102 9.14 -3.78 -9.44
CA ASP A 102 8.59 -2.52 -8.97
C ASP A 102 8.41 -2.49 -7.43
N ILE A 103 7.99 -3.60 -6.81
CA ILE A 103 7.86 -3.66 -5.35
C ILE A 103 9.20 -3.75 -4.62
N ASN A 104 10.24 -4.35 -5.22
CA ASN A 104 11.57 -4.41 -4.62
C ASN A 104 12.22 -3.01 -4.52
N GLU A 105 11.84 -2.08 -5.39
CA GLU A 105 12.28 -0.68 -5.37
C GLU A 105 11.42 0.22 -4.48
N SER A 106 10.28 -0.27 -3.97
CA SER A 106 9.26 0.52 -3.28
C SER A 106 9.19 0.21 -1.79
N GLN A 107 9.00 1.27 -0.98
CA GLN A 107 8.78 1.15 0.48
C GLN A 107 7.29 1.06 0.88
N GLN A 108 6.35 1.01 -0.07
CA GLN A 108 4.90 1.12 0.21
C GLN A 108 4.19 -0.24 0.22
N LEU A 109 4.80 -1.29 0.79
CA LEU A 109 4.26 -2.66 0.76
C LEU A 109 2.84 -2.76 1.32
N SER A 110 2.57 -2.11 2.46
CA SER A 110 1.23 -2.15 3.08
C SER A 110 0.13 -1.64 2.15
N LEU A 111 0.40 -0.56 1.39
CA LEU A 111 -0.56 0.02 0.45
C LEU A 111 -0.76 -0.89 -0.78
N ARG A 112 0.32 -1.50 -1.27
CA ARG A 112 0.29 -2.37 -2.46
C ARG A 112 -0.46 -3.67 -2.23
N PHE A 113 -0.49 -4.16 -1.00
CA PHE A 113 -1.04 -5.46 -0.63
C PHE A 113 -2.32 -5.43 0.21
N ALA A 114 -2.79 -4.25 0.63
CA ALA A 114 -3.94 -4.10 1.54
C ALA A 114 -5.22 -4.73 1.00
N VAL A 115 -5.48 -4.57 -0.30
CA VAL A 115 -6.73 -5.01 -0.92
C VAL A 115 -6.60 -6.44 -1.44
N GLU A 116 -7.56 -7.31 -1.04
CA GLU A 116 -7.62 -8.66 -1.58
C GLU A 116 -7.85 -8.62 -3.10
N PRO A 117 -6.98 -9.26 -3.90
CA PRO A 117 -7.16 -9.32 -5.34
C PRO A 117 -8.32 -10.24 -5.73
N MET A 118 -9.04 -9.87 -6.78
CA MET A 118 -10.02 -10.75 -7.41
C MET A 118 -9.33 -12.01 -7.94
N ALA A 119 -10.11 -13.09 -8.11
CA ALA A 119 -9.60 -14.31 -8.72
C ALA A 119 -9.10 -14.04 -10.15
N THR A 120 -7.91 -14.51 -10.47
CA THR A 120 -7.30 -14.37 -11.81
C THR A 120 -7.92 -15.29 -12.85
N GLY A 121 -8.76 -16.26 -12.41
CA GLY A 121 -9.28 -17.34 -13.26
C GLY A 121 -8.32 -18.54 -13.40
N ASP A 122 -7.17 -18.51 -12.69
CA ASP A 122 -6.22 -19.62 -12.61
C ASP A 122 -5.71 -19.75 -11.15
N ARG A 123 -6.08 -20.82 -10.47
CA ARG A 123 -5.70 -21.09 -9.07
C ARG A 123 -4.19 -21.01 -8.83
N ARG A 124 -3.38 -21.35 -9.84
CA ARG A 124 -1.92 -21.28 -9.75
C ARG A 124 -1.42 -19.84 -9.57
N PHE A 125 -1.98 -18.91 -10.34
CA PHE A 125 -1.68 -17.50 -10.20
C PHE A 125 -2.27 -16.92 -8.92
N ASP A 126 -3.46 -17.32 -8.51
CA ASP A 126 -4.04 -16.89 -7.23
C ASP A 126 -3.16 -17.28 -6.03
N ALA A 127 -2.61 -18.49 -6.03
CA ALA A 127 -1.65 -18.96 -5.02
C ALA A 127 -0.31 -18.21 -5.11
N LEU A 128 0.18 -17.96 -6.33
CA LEU A 128 1.41 -17.20 -6.58
C LEU A 128 1.32 -15.77 -6.04
N LEU A 129 0.23 -15.06 -6.30
CA LEU A 129 0.02 -13.69 -5.79
C LEU A 129 0.00 -13.65 -4.26
N ALA A 130 -0.64 -14.64 -3.62
CA ALA A 130 -0.66 -14.74 -2.16
C ALA A 130 0.74 -15.06 -1.59
N ALA A 131 1.53 -15.90 -2.27
CA ALA A 131 2.91 -16.21 -1.89
C ALA A 131 3.81 -14.99 -1.96
N ILE A 132 3.73 -14.23 -3.07
CA ILE A 132 4.48 -12.98 -3.27
C ILE A 132 4.14 -11.97 -2.18
N THR A 133 2.86 -11.76 -1.91
CA THR A 133 2.41 -10.81 -0.91
C THR A 133 2.96 -11.15 0.46
N GLU A 134 2.84 -12.41 0.88
CA GLU A 134 3.36 -12.83 2.18
C GLU A 134 4.89 -12.72 2.27
N ASP A 135 5.61 -13.21 1.27
CA ASP A 135 7.06 -13.16 1.24
C ASP A 135 7.60 -11.73 1.28
N SER A 136 7.00 -10.84 0.49
CA SER A 136 7.38 -9.43 0.45
C SER A 136 7.06 -8.72 1.76
N CYS A 137 5.90 -8.98 2.38
CA CYS A 137 5.55 -8.43 3.68
C CYS A 137 6.52 -8.90 4.78
N VAL A 138 6.83 -10.19 4.83
CA VAL A 138 7.75 -10.76 5.82
C VAL A 138 9.16 -10.18 5.65
N ARG A 139 9.67 -10.09 4.43
CA ARG A 139 10.99 -9.49 4.16
C ARG A 139 11.02 -8.00 4.50
N GLY A 140 9.92 -7.30 4.26
CA GLY A 140 9.78 -5.87 4.57
C GLY A 140 9.42 -5.56 6.02
N GLY A 141 9.31 -6.56 6.91
CA GLY A 141 8.96 -6.37 8.32
C GLY A 141 7.52 -5.90 8.54
N VAL A 142 6.62 -6.14 7.58
CA VAL A 142 5.21 -5.75 7.62
C VAL A 142 4.34 -6.99 7.81
N ALA A 143 3.27 -6.88 8.61
CA ALA A 143 2.32 -7.99 8.77
C ALA A 143 1.59 -8.28 7.46
N PRO A 144 1.58 -9.53 6.97
CA PRO A 144 0.80 -9.91 5.79
C PRO A 144 -0.71 -9.73 6.03
N PRO A 145 -1.47 -9.28 5.04
CA PRO A 145 -2.92 -9.16 5.15
C PRO A 145 -3.58 -10.54 5.28
N SER A 146 -4.71 -10.61 6.00
CA SER A 146 -5.39 -11.87 6.33
C SER A 146 -5.81 -12.71 5.10
N TRP A 147 -6.12 -12.06 3.98
CA TRP A 147 -6.59 -12.73 2.77
C TRP A 147 -5.56 -13.72 2.16
N VAL A 148 -4.25 -13.54 2.44
CA VAL A 148 -3.21 -14.46 1.94
C VAL A 148 -3.31 -15.86 2.56
N PHE A 149 -3.98 -15.98 3.71
CA PHE A 149 -4.15 -17.26 4.43
C PHE A 149 -5.46 -17.97 4.10
N ALA A 150 -6.29 -17.40 3.21
CA ALA A 150 -7.53 -18.06 2.80
C ALA A 150 -7.25 -19.38 2.07
N ASN A 151 -8.03 -20.45 2.33
CA ASN A 151 -7.84 -21.80 1.76
C ASN A 151 -7.74 -21.79 0.22
N LYS A 152 -8.50 -20.91 -0.43
CA LYS A 152 -8.47 -20.74 -1.90
C LYS A 152 -7.11 -20.27 -2.45
N ARG A 153 -6.17 -19.83 -1.59
CA ARG A 153 -4.83 -19.38 -1.93
C ARG A 153 -3.77 -20.48 -1.82
N PHE A 154 -4.19 -21.72 -1.62
CA PHE A 154 -3.33 -22.89 -1.56
C PHE A 154 -3.70 -23.86 -2.68
N LEU A 155 -2.68 -24.52 -3.24
CA LEU A 155 -2.84 -25.54 -4.27
C LEU A 155 -2.87 -26.92 -3.62
N ASP A 156 -3.68 -27.81 -4.15
CA ASP A 156 -3.73 -29.21 -3.73
C ASP A 156 -2.52 -29.98 -4.27
N GLU A 157 -1.99 -29.57 -5.43
CA GLU A 157 -0.81 -30.16 -6.08
C GLU A 157 0.26 -29.11 -6.35
N ALA A 158 1.53 -29.54 -6.32
CA ALA A 158 2.64 -28.65 -6.56
C ALA A 158 2.68 -28.16 -8.02
N TRP A 159 2.75 -26.86 -8.20
CA TRP A 159 2.93 -26.22 -9.49
C TRP A 159 4.35 -25.66 -9.62
N TRP A 160 5.03 -26.07 -10.65
CA TRP A 160 6.36 -25.57 -11.02
C TRP A 160 6.22 -24.40 -11.97
N VAL A 161 6.69 -23.21 -11.54
CA VAL A 161 6.62 -21.98 -12.36
C VAL A 161 7.43 -22.13 -13.64
N SER A 162 8.60 -22.80 -13.56
CA SER A 162 9.42 -23.14 -14.73
C SER A 162 9.23 -24.61 -15.13
N ASN A 163 9.19 -24.84 -16.46
CA ASN A 163 9.14 -26.18 -17.02
C ASN A 163 10.53 -26.79 -17.27
N LEU A 164 11.61 -26.03 -17.12
CA LEU A 164 12.98 -26.49 -17.33
C LEU A 164 13.41 -27.41 -16.19
N LYS A 165 13.99 -28.58 -16.49
CA LYS A 165 14.43 -29.53 -15.47
C LYS A 165 15.46 -28.95 -14.51
N SER A 166 16.43 -28.18 -15.02
CA SER A 166 17.46 -27.50 -14.21
C SER A 166 16.82 -26.50 -13.22
N ALA A 167 15.89 -25.68 -13.69
CA ALA A 167 15.17 -24.71 -12.83
C ALA A 167 14.30 -25.41 -11.76
N ARG A 168 13.70 -26.57 -12.08
CA ARG A 168 12.95 -27.37 -11.10
C ARG A 168 13.85 -27.93 -10.01
N ALA A 169 15.05 -28.40 -10.35
CA ALA A 169 16.01 -28.89 -9.36
C ALA A 169 16.43 -27.76 -8.39
N GLN A 170 16.68 -26.56 -8.89
CA GLN A 170 16.99 -25.38 -8.08
C GLN A 170 15.79 -24.95 -7.21
N ALA A 171 14.59 -24.89 -7.79
CA ALA A 171 13.38 -24.55 -7.05
C ALA A 171 13.10 -25.56 -5.92
N LEU A 172 13.42 -26.85 -6.08
CA LEU A 172 13.23 -27.83 -5.02
C LEU A 172 13.98 -27.45 -3.72
N VAL A 173 15.16 -26.87 -3.86
CA VAL A 173 16.01 -26.46 -2.74
C VAL A 173 15.69 -25.03 -2.28
N ASN A 174 15.54 -24.12 -3.22
CA ASN A 174 15.55 -22.67 -2.97
C ASN A 174 14.15 -22.01 -2.85
N THR A 175 13.06 -22.76 -3.04
CA THR A 175 11.70 -22.17 -2.90
C THR A 175 11.47 -21.61 -1.50
N PRO A 176 11.13 -20.31 -1.35
CA PRO A 176 10.82 -19.73 -0.04
C PRO A 176 9.60 -20.41 0.62
N ALA A 177 9.56 -20.40 1.95
CA ALA A 177 8.51 -21.09 2.72
C ALA A 177 7.09 -20.60 2.37
N SER A 178 6.91 -19.30 2.14
CA SER A 178 5.65 -18.68 1.72
C SER A 178 5.08 -19.25 0.41
N PHE A 179 5.96 -19.61 -0.53
CA PHE A 179 5.60 -20.23 -1.80
C PHE A 179 5.40 -21.73 -1.65
N ARG A 180 6.38 -22.42 -1.02
CA ARG A 180 6.38 -23.88 -0.88
C ARG A 180 5.09 -24.40 -0.20
N ARG A 181 4.66 -23.74 0.89
CA ARG A 181 3.46 -24.16 1.60
C ARG A 181 2.16 -23.99 0.81
N ARG A 182 2.18 -23.18 -0.25
CA ARG A 182 1.06 -22.98 -1.19
C ARG A 182 1.12 -23.90 -2.40
N GLY A 183 2.11 -24.79 -2.46
CA GLY A 183 2.34 -25.64 -3.62
C GLY A 183 2.94 -24.90 -4.82
N VAL A 184 3.48 -23.69 -4.65
CA VAL A 184 4.15 -22.95 -5.73
C VAL A 184 5.65 -23.17 -5.64
N MET A 185 6.25 -23.76 -6.68
CA MET A 185 7.66 -24.08 -6.73
C MET A 185 8.40 -23.13 -7.67
N ILE A 186 9.24 -22.26 -7.10
CA ILE A 186 10.01 -21.21 -7.81
C ILE A 186 11.34 -21.00 -7.11
N ASP A 187 12.42 -20.78 -7.85
CA ASP A 187 13.70 -20.43 -7.27
C ASP A 187 13.65 -19.02 -6.67
N ARG A 188 14.20 -18.87 -5.47
CA ARG A 188 14.33 -17.55 -4.81
C ARG A 188 15.09 -16.55 -5.68
N HIS A 189 16.09 -16.98 -6.42
CA HIS A 189 16.88 -16.10 -7.27
C HIS A 189 16.04 -15.50 -8.40
N ASP A 190 15.04 -16.21 -8.91
CA ASP A 190 14.11 -15.69 -9.92
C ASP A 190 13.20 -14.56 -9.37
N LEU A 191 13.03 -14.49 -8.04
CA LEU A 191 12.22 -13.45 -7.38
C LEU A 191 12.99 -12.14 -7.14
N VAL A 192 14.31 -12.17 -7.21
CA VAL A 192 15.20 -11.03 -6.88
C VAL A 192 15.99 -10.56 -8.10
N ALA A 193 16.20 -11.41 -9.08
CA ALA A 193 17.03 -11.15 -10.27
C ALA A 193 16.29 -10.38 -11.39
N VAL A 194 15.14 -9.78 -11.08
CA VAL A 194 14.27 -9.08 -12.06
C VAL A 194 14.51 -7.59 -12.01
#